data_013e31f03444935e107a82c821d63927
#
_entry.id   013e31f03444935e107a82c821d63927
#
_cell.length_a   1.000
_cell.length_b   1.000
_cell.length_c   1.000
_cell.angle_alpha   90.00
_cell.angle_beta   90.00
_cell.angle_gamma   90.00
#
_symmetry.space_group_name_H-M   'P 1'
#
loop_
_entity.id
_entity.type
_entity.pdbx_description
1 polymer ?
#
loop_
_entity_poly.entity_id
_entity_poly.type
_entity_poly.pdbx_seq_one_letter_code
_entity_poly.pdbx_strand_id
1 'polypeptide(L)'
;HFNRNIYRHLRFAHPTYIYGDLSFEIDEEGIPYWIAPVKQYNIGLFGGETIGRVVLCNAITGETEDYAIEDAPTWIDRAFSADLLVELYDYHGTLQHGFWNSVLGQKDCLKTTDGYNYLAIDDDVWVYTGVTSVNSDQSNVGFVLMNQRTMETRYYPVEGATETSAMASAEGQVQNLQYTATFPLLLNISGQPTYFMALKDDAGLVKMYAMVNVEQYQIVATGSTVSQCEEQYQGLLESGGIETEEEAEETSETKQITGVIEKISQGVIEGNSHYYLMLEDSEEIFDVPIVDFIEV
;
A
#
# COMPACT_ATOMS: atom_id res chain seq x y z
N HIS A 1 -15.27 -0.72 38.79
CA HIS A 1 -14.32 -1.79 38.66
C HIS A 1 -12.95 -1.27 38.26
N PHE A 2 -11.94 -1.46 39.15
CA PHE A 2 -10.63 -0.81 39.07
C PHE A 2 -9.80 -1.29 37.85
N ASN A 3 -10.02 -2.50 37.35
CA ASN A 3 -9.25 -3.16 36.30
C ASN A 3 -9.92 -3.22 34.92
N ARG A 4 -10.91 -2.35 34.63
CA ARG A 4 -11.61 -2.33 33.33
C ARG A 4 -10.93 -1.47 32.26
N ASN A 5 -9.98 -0.62 32.63
CA ASN A 5 -9.21 0.15 31.66
C ASN A 5 -8.04 -0.70 31.16
N ILE A 6 -7.93 -0.91 29.85
CA ILE A 6 -6.92 -1.79 29.23
C ILE A 6 -5.49 -1.40 29.61
N TYR A 7 -5.14 -0.11 29.56
CA TYR A 7 -3.80 0.34 29.92
C TYR A 7 -3.44 0.01 31.37
N ARG A 8 -4.41 0.14 32.28
CA ARG A 8 -4.19 -0.23 33.68
C ARG A 8 -4.08 -1.74 33.86
N HIS A 9 -4.90 -2.50 33.14
CA HIS A 9 -4.87 -3.95 33.17
C HIS A 9 -3.50 -4.47 32.71
N LEU A 10 -3.03 -4.03 31.56
CA LEU A 10 -1.72 -4.36 31.02
C LEU A 10 -0.59 -3.94 31.96
N ARG A 11 -0.69 -2.75 32.58
CA ARG A 11 0.31 -2.27 33.56
C ARG A 11 0.40 -3.17 34.79
N PHE A 12 -0.70 -3.75 35.24
CA PHE A 12 -0.68 -4.69 36.36
C PHE A 12 -0.18 -6.08 35.96
N ALA A 13 -0.52 -6.55 34.75
CA ALA A 13 -0.02 -7.84 34.25
C ALA A 13 1.48 -7.80 33.94
N HIS A 14 1.95 -6.71 33.32
CA HIS A 14 3.33 -6.55 32.87
C HIS A 14 3.88 -5.16 33.30
N PRO A 15 4.25 -4.97 34.58
CA PRO A 15 4.56 -3.65 35.15
C PRO A 15 5.79 -2.97 34.57
N THR A 16 6.72 -3.72 33.96
CA THR A 16 7.98 -3.22 33.40
C THR A 16 7.90 -2.87 31.91
N TYR A 17 6.78 -3.21 31.24
CA TYR A 17 6.65 -2.99 29.81
C TYR A 17 6.25 -1.55 29.50
N ILE A 18 6.83 -1.02 28.43
CA ILE A 18 6.43 0.27 27.83
C ILE A 18 5.71 -0.08 26.53
N TYR A 19 4.44 0.26 26.45
CA TYR A 19 3.61 -0.05 25.31
C TYR A 19 3.61 1.08 24.27
N GLY A 20 3.55 0.69 23.00
CA GLY A 20 3.17 1.57 21.90
C GLY A 20 1.65 1.78 21.84
N ASP A 21 1.17 2.21 20.68
CA ASP A 21 -0.26 2.37 20.44
C ASP A 21 -0.95 1.02 20.37
N LEU A 22 -2.04 0.89 21.10
CA LEU A 22 -2.82 -0.33 21.12
C LEU A 22 -3.77 -0.38 19.92
N SER A 23 -3.86 -1.55 19.27
CA SER A 23 -4.92 -1.88 18.30
C SER A 23 -5.94 -2.84 18.91
N PHE A 24 -7.10 -2.92 18.26
CA PHE A 24 -8.16 -3.86 18.61
C PHE A 24 -8.49 -4.70 17.39
N GLU A 25 -8.27 -5.99 17.48
CA GLU A 25 -8.38 -6.93 16.37
C GLU A 25 -9.20 -8.14 16.78
N ILE A 26 -9.61 -8.93 15.81
CA ILE A 26 -10.41 -10.14 16.01
C ILE A 26 -9.65 -11.29 15.37
N ASP A 27 -9.44 -12.38 16.13
CA ASP A 27 -8.77 -13.56 15.60
C ASP A 27 -9.65 -14.36 14.62
N GLU A 28 -9.10 -15.43 14.05
CA GLU A 28 -9.78 -16.31 13.09
C GLU A 28 -11.02 -17.00 13.66
N GLU A 29 -11.11 -17.18 14.97
CA GLU A 29 -12.25 -17.76 15.69
C GLU A 29 -13.32 -16.71 16.07
N GLY A 30 -13.09 -15.43 15.76
CA GLY A 30 -13.99 -14.33 16.08
C GLY A 30 -13.85 -13.81 17.53
N ILE A 31 -12.75 -14.11 18.20
CA ILE A 31 -12.48 -13.63 19.57
C ILE A 31 -11.77 -12.28 19.49
N PRO A 32 -12.28 -11.25 20.20
CA PRO A 32 -11.67 -9.92 20.19
C PRO A 32 -10.46 -9.84 21.14
N TYR A 33 -9.40 -9.19 20.65
CA TYR A 33 -8.16 -8.93 21.38
C TYR A 33 -7.75 -7.47 21.33
N TRP A 34 -7.12 -7.02 22.40
CA TRP A 34 -6.26 -5.85 22.39
C TRP A 34 -4.84 -6.28 22.07
N ILE A 35 -4.27 -5.70 21.05
CA ILE A 35 -2.88 -5.90 20.64
C ILE A 35 -2.06 -4.78 21.26
N ALA A 36 -1.08 -5.11 22.07
CA ALA A 36 -0.25 -4.16 22.81
C ALA A 36 1.22 -4.36 22.45
N PRO A 37 1.74 -3.64 21.44
CA PRO A 37 3.16 -3.67 21.09
C PRO A 37 4.03 -3.17 22.24
N VAL A 38 5.12 -3.88 22.51
CA VAL A 38 6.07 -3.53 23.58
C VAL A 38 7.30 -2.90 22.97
N LYS A 39 7.54 -1.65 23.31
CA LYS A 39 8.67 -0.86 22.85
C LYS A 39 10.00 -1.43 23.35
N GLN A 40 10.96 -1.50 22.44
CA GLN A 40 12.34 -1.82 22.70
C GLN A 40 13.23 -0.68 22.20
N TYR A 41 14.28 -0.37 22.93
CA TYR A 41 15.23 0.69 22.58
C TYR A 41 16.61 0.09 22.33
N ASN A 42 17.09 0.20 21.09
CA ASN A 42 18.36 -0.42 20.67
C ASN A 42 19.58 0.46 20.93
N ILE A 43 19.38 1.78 21.11
CA ILE A 43 20.46 2.77 21.34
C ILE A 43 20.42 3.29 22.78
N GLY A 44 19.94 2.50 23.73
CA GLY A 44 19.86 2.85 25.14
C GLY A 44 19.04 4.14 25.38
N LEU A 45 19.63 5.12 26.08
CA LEU A 45 18.95 6.38 26.41
C LEU A 45 18.77 7.35 25.21
N PHE A 46 19.41 7.08 24.08
CA PHE A 46 19.44 7.99 22.93
C PHE A 46 18.40 7.63 21.86
N GLY A 47 17.59 6.59 22.03
CA GLY A 47 16.53 6.22 21.13
C GLY A 47 16.79 4.90 20.38
N GLY A 48 16.42 4.85 19.11
CA GLY A 48 16.37 3.60 18.33
C GLY A 48 15.19 2.75 18.79
N GLU A 49 14.02 3.38 18.89
CA GLU A 49 12.77 2.71 19.24
C GLU A 49 12.40 1.67 18.18
N THR A 50 11.98 0.50 18.62
CA THR A 50 11.39 -0.55 17.81
C THR A 50 10.41 -1.34 18.66
N ILE A 51 9.78 -2.36 18.08
CA ILE A 51 8.93 -3.31 18.80
C ILE A 51 9.68 -4.63 18.94
N GLY A 52 9.87 -5.10 20.16
CA GLY A 52 10.54 -6.37 20.42
C GLY A 52 9.58 -7.51 20.81
N ARG A 53 8.40 -7.16 21.27
CA ARG A 53 7.38 -8.10 21.76
C ARG A 53 5.97 -7.55 21.48
N VAL A 54 5.00 -8.43 21.54
CA VAL A 54 3.57 -8.06 21.51
C VAL A 54 2.84 -8.80 22.64
N VAL A 55 2.02 -8.08 23.38
CA VAL A 55 1.10 -8.67 24.37
C VAL A 55 -0.30 -8.65 23.81
N LEU A 56 -0.93 -9.82 23.74
CA LEU A 56 -2.33 -9.98 23.39
C LEU A 56 -3.16 -10.03 24.66
N CYS A 57 -4.21 -9.25 24.73
CA CYS A 57 -5.14 -9.29 25.85
C CYS A 57 -6.53 -9.63 25.33
N ASN A 58 -7.03 -10.82 25.67
CA ASN A 58 -8.39 -11.23 25.34
C ASN A 58 -9.39 -10.23 25.94
N ALA A 59 -10.17 -9.58 25.10
CA ALA A 59 -11.07 -8.50 25.52
C ALA A 59 -12.29 -9.00 26.29
N ILE A 60 -12.57 -10.32 26.27
CA ILE A 60 -13.68 -10.96 26.98
C ILE A 60 -13.20 -11.42 28.37
N THR A 61 -12.09 -12.17 28.43
CA THR A 61 -11.60 -12.81 29.68
C THR A 61 -10.64 -11.92 30.45
N GLY A 62 -9.88 -11.07 29.75
CA GLY A 62 -8.78 -10.28 30.29
C GLY A 62 -7.48 -11.08 30.46
N GLU A 63 -7.41 -12.30 29.96
CA GLU A 63 -6.16 -13.08 29.94
C GLU A 63 -5.16 -12.44 28.98
N THR A 64 -3.89 -12.48 29.35
CA THR A 64 -2.80 -11.91 28.54
C THR A 64 -1.82 -12.98 28.11
N GLU A 65 -1.41 -12.92 26.86
CA GLU A 65 -0.37 -13.74 26.26
C GLU A 65 0.74 -12.83 25.74
N ASP A 66 1.99 -13.25 25.91
CA ASP A 66 3.18 -12.43 25.60
C ASP A 66 4.07 -13.17 24.61
N TYR A 67 4.24 -12.61 23.42
CA TYR A 67 5.01 -13.18 22.33
C TYR A 67 6.24 -12.33 22.01
N ALA A 68 7.35 -12.96 21.63
CA ALA A 68 8.38 -12.28 20.88
C ALA A 68 7.81 -11.85 19.52
N ILE A 69 8.29 -10.76 18.95
CA ILE A 69 7.66 -10.22 17.72
C ILE A 69 7.74 -11.21 16.54
N GLU A 70 8.82 -12.01 16.48
CA GLU A 70 9.01 -13.06 15.49
C GLU A 70 8.06 -14.26 15.63
N ASP A 71 7.51 -14.45 16.85
CA ASP A 71 6.58 -15.53 17.18
C ASP A 71 5.12 -15.06 17.25
N ALA A 72 4.85 -13.81 16.91
CA ALA A 72 3.52 -13.22 16.95
C ALA A 72 2.56 -13.97 16.01
N PRO A 73 1.31 -14.24 16.43
CA PRO A 73 0.31 -14.89 15.57
C PRO A 73 0.11 -14.15 14.24
N THR A 74 -0.14 -14.91 13.17
CA THR A 74 -0.24 -14.36 11.80
C THR A 74 -1.49 -13.53 11.56
N TRP A 75 -2.53 -13.70 12.35
CA TRP A 75 -3.77 -12.93 12.27
C TRP A 75 -3.66 -11.49 12.81
N ILE A 76 -2.51 -11.12 13.40
CA ILE A 76 -2.26 -9.76 13.87
C ILE A 76 -1.89 -8.89 12.66
N ASP A 77 -2.68 -7.85 12.42
CA ASP A 77 -2.40 -6.90 11.33
C ASP A 77 -1.40 -5.81 11.73
N ARG A 78 -1.41 -5.41 13.02
CA ARG A 78 -0.70 -4.22 13.46
C ARG A 78 0.12 -4.43 14.74
N ALA A 79 1.39 -4.77 14.56
CA ALA A 79 2.40 -4.75 15.63
C ALA A 79 3.25 -3.46 15.59
N PHE A 80 3.54 -2.93 14.40
CA PHE A 80 4.27 -1.68 14.17
C PHE A 80 3.33 -0.57 13.71
N SER A 81 3.42 0.61 14.33
CA SER A 81 2.68 1.76 13.80
C SER A 81 3.31 2.29 12.52
N ALA A 82 2.51 2.93 11.66
CA ALA A 82 3.01 3.53 10.43
C ALA A 82 4.10 4.58 10.70
N ASP A 83 3.89 5.44 11.70
CA ASP A 83 4.87 6.46 12.08
C ASP A 83 6.22 5.85 12.50
N LEU A 84 6.18 4.74 13.25
CA LEU A 84 7.40 4.02 13.64
C LEU A 84 8.12 3.41 12.43
N LEU A 85 7.39 2.80 11.50
CA LEU A 85 7.99 2.23 10.28
C LEU A 85 8.63 3.30 9.41
N VAL A 86 7.95 4.43 9.22
CA VAL A 86 8.48 5.60 8.50
C VAL A 86 9.74 6.13 9.17
N GLU A 87 9.73 6.31 10.49
CA GLU A 87 10.91 6.76 11.25
C GLU A 87 12.10 5.80 11.12
N LEU A 88 11.85 4.49 11.22
CA LEU A 88 12.89 3.47 11.05
C LEU A 88 13.47 3.47 9.63
N TYR A 89 12.63 3.64 8.62
CA TYR A 89 13.07 3.74 7.23
C TYR A 89 13.95 5.00 7.02
N ASP A 90 13.53 6.14 7.55
CA ASP A 90 14.27 7.39 7.46
C ASP A 90 15.62 7.34 8.19
N TYR A 91 15.70 6.68 9.35
CA TYR A 91 16.97 6.41 10.00
C TYR A 91 17.88 5.56 9.13
N HIS A 92 17.36 4.50 8.51
CA HIS A 92 18.14 3.68 7.60
C HIS A 92 18.62 4.49 6.39
N GLY A 93 17.71 5.19 5.71
CA GLY A 93 18.01 5.96 4.49
C GLY A 93 18.98 7.12 4.71
N THR A 94 18.95 7.75 5.89
CA THR A 94 19.83 8.86 6.20
C THR A 94 21.17 8.42 6.79
N LEU A 95 21.23 7.33 7.53
CA LEU A 95 22.43 6.89 8.28
C LEU A 95 23.22 5.78 7.60
N GLN A 96 22.72 5.15 6.53
CA GLN A 96 23.39 4.02 5.86
C GLN A 96 24.81 4.32 5.38
N HIS A 97 25.12 5.59 5.08
CA HIS A 97 26.47 6.04 4.70
C HIS A 97 27.23 6.72 5.86
N GLY A 98 26.79 6.50 7.09
CA GLY A 98 27.39 6.95 8.31
C GLY A 98 26.99 8.34 8.78
N PHE A 99 27.12 8.58 10.08
CA PHE A 99 26.68 9.79 10.75
C PHE A 99 27.23 11.09 10.13
N TRP A 100 28.52 11.15 9.78
CA TRP A 100 29.10 12.34 9.19
C TRP A 100 28.55 12.70 7.81
N ASN A 101 28.19 11.68 7.01
CA ASN A 101 27.53 11.91 5.73
C ASN A 101 26.12 12.47 5.92
N SER A 102 25.36 11.95 6.90
CA SER A 102 24.00 12.45 7.17
C SER A 102 23.95 13.91 7.60
N VAL A 103 25.03 14.44 8.21
CA VAL A 103 25.08 15.81 8.71
C VAL A 103 25.74 16.78 7.72
N LEU A 104 26.80 16.36 7.03
CA LEU A 104 27.64 17.27 6.24
C LEU A 104 27.52 17.09 4.73
N GLY A 105 27.45 15.86 4.25
CA GLY A 105 27.47 15.53 2.82
C GLY A 105 26.10 15.23 2.23
N GLN A 106 25.28 14.53 2.97
CA GLN A 106 23.93 14.04 2.61
C GLN A 106 23.88 13.33 1.24
N LYS A 107 25.05 12.79 0.83
CA LYS A 107 25.17 12.09 -0.44
C LYS A 107 24.45 10.76 -0.36
N ASP A 108 23.58 10.49 -1.33
CA ASP A 108 22.77 9.27 -1.42
C ASP A 108 21.92 8.98 -0.17
N CYS A 109 21.58 10.06 0.59
CA CYS A 109 20.65 9.98 1.71
C CYS A 109 19.23 10.05 1.19
N LEU A 110 18.43 9.05 1.60
CA LEU A 110 17.03 8.94 1.26
C LEU A 110 16.16 9.21 2.49
N LYS A 111 14.97 9.74 2.27
CA LYS A 111 13.93 9.90 3.28
C LYS A 111 12.57 9.67 2.65
N THR A 112 11.57 9.36 3.46
CA THR A 112 10.18 9.29 3.00
C THR A 112 9.66 10.68 2.66
N THR A 113 8.62 10.72 1.82
CA THR A 113 7.83 11.93 1.58
C THR A 113 6.85 12.16 2.73
N ASP A 114 6.22 13.36 2.77
CA ASP A 114 5.24 13.69 3.79
C ASP A 114 3.93 12.91 3.56
N GLY A 115 3.54 12.12 4.56
CA GLY A 115 2.32 11.33 4.54
C GLY A 115 2.53 9.89 4.12
N TYR A 116 1.50 9.09 4.32
CA TYR A 116 1.47 7.68 3.96
C TYR A 116 0.02 7.21 3.77
N ASN A 117 -0.16 6.03 3.15
CA ASN A 117 -1.44 5.36 3.09
C ASN A 117 -1.27 3.86 3.35
N TYR A 118 -2.35 3.13 3.40
CA TYR A 118 -2.36 1.71 3.71
C TYR A 118 -2.83 0.90 2.50
N LEU A 119 -2.21 -0.26 2.31
CA LEU A 119 -2.60 -1.26 1.32
C LEU A 119 -2.76 -2.60 2.01
N ALA A 120 -3.78 -3.35 1.66
CA ALA A 120 -3.91 -4.75 2.04
C ALA A 120 -3.27 -5.62 0.96
N ILE A 121 -2.26 -6.42 1.32
CA ILE A 121 -1.54 -7.32 0.41
C ILE A 121 -1.34 -8.64 1.13
N ASP A 122 -1.80 -9.75 0.55
CA ASP A 122 -1.62 -11.11 1.07
C ASP A 122 -2.06 -11.24 2.54
N ASP A 123 -3.24 -10.68 2.86
CA ASP A 123 -3.84 -10.69 4.22
C ASP A 123 -3.07 -9.89 5.29
N ASP A 124 -2.07 -9.12 4.90
CA ASP A 124 -1.32 -8.21 5.78
C ASP A 124 -1.61 -6.74 5.44
N VAL A 125 -1.51 -5.87 6.43
CA VAL A 125 -1.60 -4.42 6.24
C VAL A 125 -0.21 -3.83 6.02
N TRP A 126 -0.04 -3.18 4.87
CA TRP A 126 1.19 -2.51 4.49
C TRP A 126 1.00 -1.00 4.49
N VAL A 127 1.98 -0.30 5.04
CA VAL A 127 2.11 1.16 4.89
C VAL A 127 2.89 1.44 3.62
N TYR A 128 2.40 2.36 2.80
CA TYR A 128 3.13 2.82 1.64
C TYR A 128 3.38 4.34 1.71
N THR A 129 4.54 4.78 1.24
CA THR A 129 4.90 6.19 1.09
C THR A 129 5.94 6.35 -0.01
N GLY A 130 6.04 7.55 -0.58
CA GLY A 130 7.10 7.90 -1.52
C GLY A 130 8.45 8.02 -0.82
N VAL A 131 9.51 7.91 -1.60
CA VAL A 131 10.89 8.09 -1.17
C VAL A 131 11.55 9.17 -2.03
N THR A 132 12.17 10.13 -1.39
CA THR A 132 12.90 11.22 -2.05
C THR A 132 14.35 11.30 -1.55
N SER A 133 15.20 11.94 -2.32
CA SER A 133 16.55 12.28 -1.86
C SER A 133 16.49 13.47 -0.90
N VAL A 134 17.26 13.41 0.19
CA VAL A 134 17.37 14.53 1.16
C VAL A 134 17.77 15.85 0.48
N ASN A 135 18.48 15.79 -0.66
CA ASN A 135 18.93 16.96 -1.43
C ASN A 135 17.95 17.38 -2.56
N SER A 136 16.84 16.66 -2.76
CA SER A 136 15.90 16.91 -3.87
C SER A 136 14.45 16.76 -3.36
N ASP A 137 13.88 17.87 -2.92
CA ASP A 137 12.56 17.85 -2.25
C ASP A 137 11.33 17.80 -3.20
N GLN A 138 11.52 17.69 -4.51
CA GLN A 138 10.42 17.87 -5.49
C GLN A 138 10.12 16.66 -6.37
N SER A 139 10.85 15.56 -6.22
CA SER A 139 10.60 14.35 -6.98
C SER A 139 10.82 13.09 -6.14
N ASN A 140 9.99 12.11 -6.37
CA ASN A 140 10.20 10.77 -5.85
C ASN A 140 11.30 10.05 -6.64
N VAL A 141 12.13 9.30 -5.94
CA VAL A 141 13.09 8.35 -6.51
C VAL A 141 12.60 6.92 -6.41
N GLY A 142 11.49 6.70 -5.70
CA GLY A 142 10.85 5.42 -5.53
C GLY A 142 9.73 5.45 -4.51
N PHE A 143 9.22 4.27 -4.22
CA PHE A 143 8.20 4.03 -3.20
C PHE A 143 8.65 2.91 -2.28
N VAL A 144 8.20 2.95 -1.05
CA VAL A 144 8.45 1.91 -0.05
C VAL A 144 7.13 1.37 0.49
N LEU A 145 7.05 0.06 0.56
CA LEU A 145 6.01 -0.69 1.25
C LEU A 145 6.60 -1.31 2.51
N MET A 146 5.93 -1.14 3.65
CA MET A 146 6.38 -1.62 4.94
C MET A 146 5.26 -2.37 5.64
N ASN A 147 5.48 -3.66 5.94
CA ASN A 147 4.51 -4.53 6.57
C ASN A 147 4.37 -4.19 8.07
N GLN A 148 3.15 -3.92 8.53
CA GLN A 148 2.89 -3.52 9.92
C GLN A 148 3.01 -4.67 10.93
N ARG A 149 3.01 -5.92 10.50
CA ARG A 149 3.20 -7.08 11.39
C ARG A 149 4.65 -7.50 11.48
N THR A 150 5.35 -7.61 10.33
CA THR A 150 6.68 -8.22 10.23
C THR A 150 7.83 -7.23 10.12
N MET A 151 7.54 -5.94 9.85
CA MET A 151 8.50 -4.91 9.48
C MET A 151 9.23 -5.20 8.14
N GLU A 152 8.75 -6.19 7.35
CA GLU A 152 9.26 -6.42 6.01
C GLU A 152 9.14 -5.14 5.19
N THR A 153 10.20 -4.79 4.47
CA THR A 153 10.27 -3.55 3.70
C THR A 153 10.61 -3.86 2.26
N ARG A 154 9.82 -3.35 1.31
CA ARG A 154 10.01 -3.50 -0.13
C ARG A 154 10.16 -2.12 -0.75
N TYR A 155 11.25 -1.90 -1.48
CA TYR A 155 11.50 -0.65 -2.19
C TYR A 155 11.31 -0.85 -3.70
N TYR A 156 10.59 0.07 -4.32
CA TYR A 156 10.30 0.09 -5.75
C TYR A 156 10.86 1.37 -6.35
N PRO A 157 11.90 1.29 -7.20
CA PRO A 157 12.46 2.46 -7.87
C PRO A 157 11.53 2.93 -8.98
N VAL A 158 10.80 4.01 -8.73
CA VAL A 158 9.92 4.69 -9.70
C VAL A 158 10.17 6.19 -9.55
N GLU A 159 10.78 6.78 -10.56
CA GLU A 159 11.04 8.22 -10.57
C GLU A 159 9.77 8.97 -11.01
N GLY A 160 9.44 10.05 -10.33
CA GLY A 160 8.26 10.82 -10.70
C GLY A 160 7.91 11.96 -9.73
N ALA A 161 6.68 12.45 -9.85
CA ALA A 161 6.15 13.45 -8.97
C ALA A 161 5.96 12.93 -7.54
N THR A 162 6.11 13.80 -6.56
CA THR A 162 5.70 13.50 -5.19
C THR A 162 4.18 13.45 -5.08
N GLU A 163 3.67 12.77 -4.08
CA GLU A 163 2.24 12.70 -3.75
C GLU A 163 1.64 14.11 -3.60
N THR A 164 2.36 15.00 -2.93
CA THR A 164 1.95 16.41 -2.74
C THR A 164 1.83 17.15 -4.08
N SER A 165 2.77 16.92 -5.01
CA SER A 165 2.71 17.52 -6.35
C SER A 165 1.52 16.98 -7.15
N ALA A 166 1.26 15.67 -7.05
CA ALA A 166 0.11 15.04 -7.70
C ALA A 166 -1.22 15.55 -7.12
N MET A 167 -1.32 15.70 -5.79
CA MET A 167 -2.49 16.28 -5.13
C MET A 167 -2.75 17.72 -5.62
N ALA A 168 -1.71 18.54 -5.67
CA ALA A 168 -1.82 19.91 -6.17
C ALA A 168 -2.24 19.96 -7.66
N SER A 169 -1.77 19.02 -8.48
CA SER A 169 -2.18 18.89 -9.88
C SER A 169 -3.66 18.53 -10.00
N ALA A 170 -4.15 17.58 -9.20
CA ALA A 170 -5.56 17.18 -9.17
C ALA A 170 -6.47 18.32 -8.69
N GLU A 171 -6.08 19.03 -7.62
CA GLU A 171 -6.81 20.19 -7.09
C GLU A 171 -6.85 21.33 -8.12
N GLY A 172 -5.78 21.51 -8.88
CA GLY A 172 -5.69 22.48 -9.96
C GLY A 172 -6.74 22.26 -11.06
N GLN A 173 -7.07 21.00 -11.41
CA GLN A 173 -8.09 20.69 -12.41
C GLN A 173 -9.51 21.08 -11.96
N VAL A 174 -9.76 21.06 -10.66
CA VAL A 174 -11.07 21.35 -10.06
C VAL A 174 -11.07 22.62 -9.21
N GLN A 175 -10.13 23.54 -9.49
CA GLN A 175 -9.92 24.76 -8.70
C GLN A 175 -11.20 25.57 -8.47
N ASN A 176 -12.10 25.61 -9.46
CA ASN A 176 -13.38 26.31 -9.39
C ASN A 176 -14.37 25.67 -8.39
N LEU A 177 -14.14 24.43 -8.00
CA LEU A 177 -14.99 23.68 -7.05
C LEU A 177 -14.43 23.70 -5.64
N GLN A 178 -13.18 24.13 -5.45
CA GLN A 178 -12.49 24.21 -4.16
C GLN A 178 -12.44 22.85 -3.41
N TYR A 179 -12.31 21.76 -4.16
CA TYR A 179 -12.15 20.42 -3.56
C TYR A 179 -10.70 20.20 -3.14
N THR A 180 -10.54 19.44 -2.06
CA THR A 180 -9.24 19.03 -1.50
C THR A 180 -8.96 17.56 -1.78
N ALA A 181 -7.78 17.25 -2.27
CA ALA A 181 -7.35 15.89 -2.53
C ALA A 181 -7.02 15.14 -1.23
N THR A 182 -7.35 13.85 -1.20
CA THR A 182 -6.83 12.94 -0.17
C THR A 182 -5.41 12.53 -0.53
N PHE A 183 -4.64 12.04 0.44
CA PHE A 183 -3.37 11.39 0.15
C PHE A 183 -3.60 10.22 -0.84
N PRO A 184 -2.86 10.14 -1.95
CA PRO A 184 -3.14 9.22 -3.03
C PRO A 184 -2.80 7.77 -2.68
N LEU A 185 -3.43 6.83 -3.39
CA LEU A 185 -2.98 5.45 -3.52
C LEU A 185 -2.15 5.34 -4.80
N LEU A 186 -1.03 4.62 -4.73
CA LEU A 186 -0.27 4.23 -5.91
C LEU A 186 -0.84 2.93 -6.47
N LEU A 187 -1.33 2.98 -7.69
CA LEU A 187 -1.92 1.85 -8.40
C LEU A 187 -1.23 1.68 -9.76
N ASN A 188 -1.29 0.48 -10.31
CA ASN A 188 -1.02 0.27 -11.73
C ASN A 188 -2.34 0.39 -12.48
N ILE A 189 -2.49 1.40 -13.33
CA ILE A 189 -3.66 1.61 -14.19
C ILE A 189 -3.19 1.61 -15.63
N SER A 190 -3.67 0.67 -16.43
CA SER A 190 -3.28 0.49 -17.84
C SER A 190 -1.75 0.40 -18.04
N GLY A 191 -1.06 -0.34 -17.15
CA GLY A 191 0.40 -0.50 -17.19
C GLY A 191 1.20 0.71 -16.71
N GLN A 192 0.53 1.77 -16.22
CA GLN A 192 1.18 3.00 -15.81
C GLN A 192 1.11 3.20 -14.29
N PRO A 193 2.23 3.59 -13.63
CA PRO A 193 2.19 3.96 -12.22
C PRO A 193 1.34 5.23 -12.06
N THR A 194 0.26 5.11 -11.29
CA THR A 194 -0.80 6.12 -11.23
C THR A 194 -1.16 6.42 -9.77
N TYR A 195 -1.20 7.70 -9.44
CA TYR A 195 -1.80 8.18 -8.19
C TYR A 195 -3.31 8.26 -8.32
N PHE A 196 -4.02 7.45 -7.57
CA PHE A 196 -5.47 7.51 -7.43
C PHE A 196 -5.86 8.20 -6.12
N MET A 197 -6.75 9.19 -6.18
CA MET A 197 -7.18 9.95 -5.00
C MET A 197 -8.65 10.38 -5.08
N ALA A 198 -9.24 10.61 -3.91
CA ALA A 198 -10.56 11.22 -3.81
C ALA A 198 -10.45 12.73 -3.63
N LEU A 199 -11.38 13.46 -4.24
CA LEU A 199 -11.54 14.90 -4.09
C LEU A 199 -12.75 15.17 -3.20
N LYS A 200 -12.54 15.88 -2.09
CA LYS A 200 -13.54 16.16 -1.05
C LYS A 200 -13.91 17.63 -1.01
N ASP A 201 -15.18 17.89 -0.72
CA ASP A 201 -15.64 19.25 -0.43
C ASP A 201 -15.25 19.70 0.99
N ASP A 202 -15.58 20.95 1.33
CA ASP A 202 -15.32 21.54 2.67
C ASP A 202 -16.01 20.77 3.83
N ALA A 203 -17.04 19.98 3.53
CA ALA A 203 -17.72 19.14 4.51
C ALA A 203 -17.02 17.77 4.67
N GLY A 204 -15.94 17.50 3.92
CA GLY A 204 -15.20 16.24 3.93
C GLY A 204 -15.87 15.12 3.14
N LEU A 205 -16.89 15.42 2.32
CA LEU A 205 -17.59 14.43 1.49
C LEU A 205 -16.89 14.27 0.15
N VAL A 206 -16.66 13.02 -0.25
CA VAL A 206 -16.11 12.70 -1.59
C VAL A 206 -17.10 13.13 -2.66
N LYS A 207 -16.64 13.92 -3.61
CA LYS A 207 -17.42 14.47 -4.73
C LYS A 207 -16.91 13.98 -6.08
N MET A 208 -15.62 13.77 -6.20
CA MET A 208 -14.96 13.33 -7.41
C MET A 208 -13.76 12.45 -7.08
N TYR A 209 -13.23 11.83 -8.11
CA TYR A 209 -11.97 11.08 -8.07
C TYR A 209 -10.98 11.70 -9.04
N ALA A 210 -9.69 11.52 -8.79
CA ALA A 210 -8.64 11.94 -9.70
C ALA A 210 -7.61 10.82 -9.89
N MET A 211 -7.07 10.72 -11.09
CA MET A 211 -5.93 9.89 -11.47
C MET A 211 -4.84 10.79 -12.04
N VAL A 212 -3.63 10.65 -11.53
CA VAL A 212 -2.46 11.44 -11.94
C VAL A 212 -1.34 10.48 -12.27
N ASN A 213 -0.79 10.58 -13.48
CA ASN A 213 0.37 9.76 -13.86
C ASN A 213 1.60 10.17 -13.01
N VAL A 214 2.32 9.18 -12.48
CA VAL A 214 3.45 9.42 -11.58
C VAL A 214 4.61 10.08 -12.32
N GLU A 215 4.93 9.60 -13.51
CA GLU A 215 6.05 10.10 -14.31
C GLU A 215 5.70 11.41 -15.03
N GLN A 216 4.47 11.48 -15.53
CA GLN A 216 3.95 12.64 -16.27
C GLN A 216 2.77 13.27 -15.51
N TYR A 217 3.05 13.93 -14.40
CA TYR A 217 2.04 14.52 -13.49
C TYR A 217 1.12 15.58 -14.12
N GLN A 218 1.38 15.97 -15.37
CA GLN A 218 0.48 16.81 -16.17
C GLN A 218 -0.70 16.03 -16.73
N ILE A 219 -0.58 14.70 -16.83
CA ILE A 219 -1.69 13.83 -17.21
C ILE A 219 -2.54 13.61 -15.97
N VAL A 220 -3.64 14.37 -15.91
CA VAL A 220 -4.58 14.39 -14.79
C VAL A 220 -5.98 14.17 -15.31
N ALA A 221 -6.59 13.07 -14.92
CA ALA A 221 -8.00 12.80 -15.15
C ALA A 221 -8.82 13.08 -13.89
N THR A 222 -10.08 13.51 -14.06
CA THR A 222 -11.02 13.69 -12.96
C THR A 222 -12.40 13.17 -13.37
N GLY A 223 -13.10 12.51 -12.45
CA GLY A 223 -14.44 11.97 -12.73
C GLY A 223 -15.33 11.97 -11.50
N SER A 224 -16.63 12.05 -11.69
CA SER A 224 -17.61 11.93 -10.60
C SER A 224 -17.77 10.48 -10.11
N THR A 225 -17.35 9.52 -10.92
CA THR A 225 -17.21 8.10 -10.58
C THR A 225 -15.81 7.61 -10.92
N VAL A 226 -15.41 6.48 -10.35
CA VAL A 226 -14.10 5.86 -10.63
C VAL A 226 -14.01 5.53 -12.12
N SER A 227 -15.03 4.86 -12.71
CA SER A 227 -15.03 4.48 -14.13
C SER A 227 -14.92 5.68 -15.07
N GLN A 228 -15.60 6.79 -14.80
CA GLN A 228 -15.46 8.01 -15.62
C GLN A 228 -14.06 8.61 -15.52
N CYS A 229 -13.43 8.54 -14.32
CA CYS A 229 -12.08 9.01 -14.14
C CYS A 229 -11.08 8.15 -14.92
N GLU A 230 -11.28 6.84 -14.90
CA GLU A 230 -10.46 5.85 -15.59
C GLU A 230 -10.57 5.99 -17.12
N GLU A 231 -11.78 6.05 -17.68
CA GLU A 231 -12.00 6.29 -19.12
C GLU A 231 -11.30 7.58 -19.59
N GLN A 232 -11.41 8.66 -18.80
CA GLN A 232 -10.74 9.91 -19.13
C GLN A 232 -9.22 9.76 -19.04
N TYR A 233 -8.71 9.01 -18.06
CA TYR A 233 -7.29 8.78 -17.88
C TYR A 233 -6.70 8.00 -19.04
N GLN A 234 -7.32 6.90 -19.45
CA GLN A 234 -6.93 6.10 -20.62
C GLN A 234 -6.88 6.97 -21.88
N GLY A 235 -7.93 7.74 -22.16
CA GLY A 235 -7.93 8.65 -23.31
C GLY A 235 -6.84 9.72 -23.28
N LEU A 236 -6.41 10.15 -22.09
CA LEU A 236 -5.27 11.07 -21.94
C LEU A 236 -3.92 10.38 -22.16
N LEU A 237 -3.76 9.14 -21.72
CA LEU A 237 -2.56 8.33 -21.97
C LEU A 237 -2.40 8.11 -23.50
N GLU A 238 -3.43 7.64 -24.19
CA GLU A 238 -3.43 7.45 -25.63
C GLU A 238 -3.08 8.74 -26.40
N SER A 239 -3.73 9.86 -26.03
CA SER A 239 -3.46 11.16 -26.66
C SER A 239 -2.06 11.70 -26.35
N GLY A 240 -1.47 11.31 -25.23
CA GLY A 240 -0.10 11.60 -24.84
C GLY A 240 0.94 10.70 -25.51
N GLY A 241 0.51 9.68 -26.27
CA GLY A 241 1.40 8.71 -26.92
C GLY A 241 2.10 7.78 -25.93
N ILE A 242 1.48 7.52 -24.77
CA ILE A 242 1.94 6.55 -23.79
C ILE A 242 1.31 5.21 -24.15
N GLU A 243 2.13 4.20 -24.37
CA GLU A 243 1.66 2.82 -24.63
C GLU A 243 0.97 2.30 -23.36
N THR A 244 -0.26 1.83 -23.50
CA THR A 244 -1.00 1.15 -22.44
C THR A 244 -0.80 -0.37 -22.57
N GLU A 245 -0.97 -1.11 -21.48
CA GLU A 245 -0.84 -2.59 -21.52
C GLU A 245 -1.83 -3.20 -22.51
N GLU A 246 -3.02 -2.63 -22.71
CA GLU A 246 -4.00 -3.06 -23.71
C GLU A 246 -3.46 -2.93 -25.14
N GLU A 247 -2.75 -1.83 -25.47
CA GLU A 247 -2.10 -1.67 -26.78
C GLU A 247 -0.89 -2.59 -26.94
N ALA A 248 -0.16 -2.88 -25.86
CA ALA A 248 0.95 -3.83 -25.88
C ALA A 248 0.48 -5.28 -26.06
N GLU A 249 -0.71 -5.64 -25.53
CA GLU A 249 -1.37 -6.93 -25.78
C GLU A 249 -1.95 -7.02 -27.20
N GLU A 250 -2.51 -5.95 -27.75
CA GLU A 250 -2.99 -5.90 -29.12
C GLU A 250 -1.86 -5.97 -30.17
N THR A 251 -0.66 -5.48 -29.84
CA THR A 251 0.52 -5.58 -30.71
C THR A 251 1.27 -6.92 -30.57
N SER A 252 0.97 -7.73 -29.56
CA SER A 252 1.43 -9.11 -29.51
C SER A 252 0.68 -9.90 -30.60
N GLU A 253 1.40 -10.42 -31.58
CA GLU A 253 0.89 -11.21 -32.72
C GLU A 253 -0.22 -12.17 -32.26
N THR A 254 -1.46 -11.87 -32.63
CA THR A 254 -2.59 -12.76 -32.39
C THR A 254 -2.37 -14.04 -33.18
N LYS A 255 -1.89 -15.08 -32.52
CA LYS A 255 -1.68 -16.38 -33.12
C LYS A 255 -2.99 -17.14 -33.12
N GLN A 256 -3.60 -17.29 -34.30
CA GLN A 256 -4.79 -18.12 -34.44
C GLN A 256 -4.41 -19.59 -34.24
N ILE A 257 -4.94 -20.21 -33.19
CA ILE A 257 -4.71 -21.63 -32.89
C ILE A 257 -6.06 -22.34 -33.08
N THR A 258 -6.04 -23.41 -33.88
CA THR A 258 -7.20 -24.25 -34.14
C THR A 258 -6.88 -25.67 -33.68
N GLY A 259 -7.70 -26.26 -32.84
CA GLY A 259 -7.50 -27.60 -32.30
C GLY A 259 -8.75 -28.17 -31.67
N VAL A 260 -8.69 -29.46 -31.29
CA VAL A 260 -9.74 -30.13 -30.54
C VAL A 260 -9.45 -30.01 -29.06
N ILE A 261 -10.44 -29.57 -28.30
CA ILE A 261 -10.28 -29.42 -26.84
C ILE A 261 -10.22 -30.81 -26.19
N GLU A 262 -9.11 -31.15 -25.57
CA GLU A 262 -8.95 -32.37 -24.78
C GLU A 262 -9.50 -32.22 -23.37
N LYS A 263 -9.21 -31.08 -22.73
CA LYS A 263 -9.65 -30.79 -21.36
C LYS A 263 -10.11 -29.35 -21.23
N ILE A 264 -11.15 -29.17 -20.40
CA ILE A 264 -11.64 -27.86 -19.98
C ILE A 264 -11.77 -27.82 -18.46
N SER A 265 -11.31 -26.77 -17.85
CA SER A 265 -11.48 -26.48 -16.42
C SER A 265 -11.97 -25.06 -16.25
N GLN A 266 -12.72 -24.79 -15.20
CA GLN A 266 -13.18 -23.47 -14.86
C GLN A 266 -12.50 -23.01 -13.56
N GLY A 267 -12.03 -21.77 -13.53
CA GLY A 267 -11.50 -21.10 -12.36
C GLY A 267 -12.09 -19.70 -12.21
N VAL A 268 -11.87 -19.08 -11.07
CA VAL A 268 -12.21 -17.69 -10.81
C VAL A 268 -10.93 -16.97 -10.45
N ILE A 269 -10.56 -15.93 -11.22
CA ILE A 269 -9.44 -15.05 -10.94
C ILE A 269 -10.01 -13.64 -10.76
N GLU A 270 -9.67 -12.98 -9.65
CA GLU A 270 -10.09 -11.62 -9.32
C GLU A 270 -11.60 -11.35 -9.45
N GLY A 271 -12.41 -12.37 -9.17
CA GLY A 271 -13.87 -12.29 -9.27
C GLY A 271 -14.45 -12.58 -10.65
N ASN A 272 -13.62 -12.76 -11.69
CA ASN A 272 -14.01 -13.12 -13.04
C ASN A 272 -13.88 -14.62 -13.28
N SER A 273 -14.81 -15.19 -14.03
CA SER A 273 -14.77 -16.61 -14.40
C SER A 273 -13.92 -16.80 -15.65
N HIS A 274 -12.98 -17.75 -15.59
CA HIS A 274 -12.09 -18.14 -16.67
C HIS A 274 -12.25 -19.61 -17.01
N TYR A 275 -12.14 -19.96 -18.31
CA TYR A 275 -11.96 -21.32 -18.76
C TYR A 275 -10.50 -21.57 -19.11
N TYR A 276 -9.97 -22.66 -18.60
CA TYR A 276 -8.64 -23.18 -18.96
C TYR A 276 -8.83 -24.32 -19.92
N LEU A 277 -8.35 -24.13 -21.15
CA LEU A 277 -8.48 -25.07 -22.25
C LEU A 277 -7.14 -25.75 -22.54
N MET A 278 -7.14 -27.04 -22.76
CA MET A 278 -6.00 -27.79 -23.30
C MET A 278 -6.44 -28.49 -24.57
N LEU A 279 -5.64 -28.38 -25.64
CA LEU A 279 -5.88 -28.98 -26.93
C LEU A 279 -5.19 -30.35 -27.02
N GLU A 280 -5.74 -31.31 -27.79
CA GLU A 280 -5.23 -32.69 -27.93
C GLU A 280 -3.76 -32.77 -28.38
N ASP A 281 -3.31 -31.79 -29.17
CA ASP A 281 -1.95 -31.77 -29.72
C ASP A 281 -1.05 -30.68 -29.11
N SER A 282 -1.42 -30.13 -27.93
CA SER A 282 -0.67 -29.04 -27.26
C SER A 282 -0.51 -29.34 -25.76
N GLU A 283 0.69 -29.11 -25.25
CA GLU A 283 0.93 -29.12 -23.80
C GLU A 283 0.65 -27.75 -23.15
N GLU A 284 0.27 -26.75 -23.95
CA GLU A 284 -0.07 -25.39 -23.49
C GLU A 284 -1.48 -25.33 -22.93
N ILE A 285 -1.65 -24.56 -21.85
CA ILE A 285 -2.96 -24.25 -21.26
C ILE A 285 -3.34 -22.84 -21.71
N PHE A 286 -4.49 -22.72 -22.37
CA PHE A 286 -5.06 -21.45 -22.83
C PHE A 286 -6.03 -20.93 -21.79
N ASP A 287 -5.79 -19.72 -21.29
CA ASP A 287 -6.70 -19.01 -20.39
C ASP A 287 -7.68 -18.17 -21.22
N VAL A 288 -8.96 -18.39 -20.97
CA VAL A 288 -10.07 -17.80 -21.73
C VAL A 288 -11.03 -17.12 -20.78
N PRO A 289 -11.00 -15.77 -20.66
CA PRO A 289 -11.96 -15.02 -19.86
C PRO A 289 -13.37 -15.22 -20.40
N ILE A 290 -14.34 -15.52 -19.54
CA ILE A 290 -15.75 -15.74 -19.97
C ILE A 290 -16.36 -14.46 -20.56
N VAL A 291 -15.89 -13.29 -20.12
CA VAL A 291 -16.41 -11.98 -20.56
C VAL A 291 -16.29 -11.79 -22.07
N ASP A 292 -15.26 -12.38 -22.70
CA ASP A 292 -14.98 -12.24 -24.13
C ASP A 292 -15.86 -13.15 -25.02
N PHE A 293 -16.69 -14.02 -24.43
CA PHE A 293 -17.48 -15.03 -25.13
C PHE A 293 -19.01 -14.96 -24.90
N ILE A 294 -19.53 -13.85 -24.37
CA ILE A 294 -20.97 -13.69 -24.09
C ILE A 294 -21.78 -13.41 -25.34
N GLU A 295 -21.19 -13.34 -26.52
CA GLU A 295 -21.88 -13.14 -27.81
C GLU A 295 -22.01 -14.42 -28.67
N VAL A 296 -22.30 -15.56 -28.08
CA VAL A 296 -22.67 -16.75 -28.85
C VAL A 296 -23.99 -17.33 -28.36
#